data_ed979e28c50199429e38b01ae698951f
#
_entry.id   ed979e28c50199429e38b01ae698951f
#
_cell.length_a   1.000
_cell.length_b   1.000
_cell.length_c   1.000
_cell.angle_alpha   90.00
_cell.angle_beta   90.00
_cell.angle_gamma   90.00
#
_symmetry.space_group_name_H-M   'P 1'
#
loop_
_entity.id
_entity.type
_entity.pdbx_description
1 polymer ?
#
loop_
_entity_poly.entity_id
_entity_poly.type
_entity_poly.pdbx_seq_one_letter_code
_entity_poly.pdbx_strand_id
1 'polypeptide(L)'
;RQMCIRDRYKTIVLFFIKRRWLTWSLLACSVVLLVLLMNNTKTSLVPDEDQGVIFVNVSTAAGSSLTTTDKVMERIEKRLIEIPQLKHVQKVAGYGLLAGQGSSFGMLILKLKPWDERPGDEDNVQSVIGQVYARTADIKDASVFAISPGMIPGYGMGNALELHMQDKMGGDMN
;
A
#
# COMPACT_ATOMS: atom_id res chain seq x y z
N ARG A 1 -24.85 46.01 -16.77
CA ARG A 1 -24.50 44.55 -16.85
C ARG A 1 -25.08 43.74 -15.70
N GLN A 2 -25.27 44.24 -14.51
CA GLN A 2 -25.88 43.54 -13.36
C GLN A 2 -27.39 43.27 -13.49
N MET A 3 -28.12 44.11 -14.21
CA MET A 3 -29.57 43.92 -14.42
C MET A 3 -29.91 42.67 -15.25
N CYS A 4 -29.15 42.39 -16.29
CA CYS A 4 -29.43 41.20 -17.12
C CYS A 4 -29.21 39.87 -16.42
N ILE A 5 -28.27 39.79 -15.47
CA ILE A 5 -27.97 38.56 -14.71
C ILE A 5 -29.13 38.30 -13.75
N ARG A 6 -29.62 39.33 -13.06
CA ARG A 6 -30.74 39.23 -12.10
C ARG A 6 -32.04 38.79 -12.76
N ASP A 7 -32.32 39.27 -13.95
CA ASP A 7 -33.56 38.93 -14.66
C ASP A 7 -33.52 37.49 -15.21
N ARG A 8 -32.35 37.02 -15.71
CA ARG A 8 -32.17 35.62 -16.10
C ARG A 8 -32.28 34.67 -14.89
N TYR A 9 -31.68 35.03 -13.77
CA TYR A 9 -31.79 34.27 -12.54
C TYR A 9 -33.24 34.12 -12.08
N LYS A 10 -33.99 35.23 -12.02
CA LYS A 10 -35.42 35.19 -11.66
C LYS A 10 -36.24 34.31 -12.59
N THR A 11 -36.01 34.36 -13.88
CA THR A 11 -36.74 33.55 -14.87
C THR A 11 -36.47 32.07 -14.67
N ILE A 12 -35.20 31.68 -14.43
CA ILE A 12 -34.81 30.29 -14.19
C ILE A 12 -35.45 29.78 -12.88
N VAL A 13 -35.35 30.56 -11.81
CA VAL A 13 -35.92 30.18 -10.51
C VAL A 13 -37.44 30.01 -10.59
N LEU A 14 -38.15 30.94 -11.23
CA LEU A 14 -39.60 30.86 -11.42
C LEU A 14 -40.01 29.66 -12.29
N PHE A 15 -39.19 29.29 -13.27
CA PHE A 15 -39.42 28.11 -14.08
C PHE A 15 -39.37 26.82 -13.24
N PHE A 16 -38.36 26.69 -12.35
CA PHE A 16 -38.22 25.55 -11.46
C PHE A 16 -39.32 25.50 -10.40
N ILE A 17 -39.74 26.64 -9.86
CA ILE A 17 -40.83 26.73 -8.88
C ILE A 17 -42.14 26.31 -9.50
N LYS A 18 -42.45 26.72 -10.74
CA LYS A 18 -43.65 26.32 -11.44
C LYS A 18 -43.71 24.84 -11.81
N ARG A 19 -42.55 24.23 -12.02
CA ARG A 19 -42.46 22.81 -12.40
C ARG A 19 -41.82 21.97 -11.28
N ARG A 20 -42.52 21.79 -10.19
CA ARG A 20 -42.06 21.01 -9.01
C ARG A 20 -41.52 19.64 -9.35
N TRP A 21 -42.09 18.97 -10.37
CA TRP A 21 -41.64 17.66 -10.82
C TRP A 21 -40.24 17.68 -11.39
N LEU A 22 -39.86 18.72 -12.11
CA LEU A 22 -38.56 18.91 -12.67
C LEU A 22 -37.48 19.09 -11.57
N THR A 23 -37.84 19.81 -10.52
CA THR A 23 -36.97 20.04 -9.36
C THR A 23 -36.70 18.75 -8.60
N TRP A 24 -37.76 17.93 -8.36
CA TRP A 24 -37.60 16.63 -7.73
C TRP A 24 -36.80 15.63 -8.58
N SER A 25 -36.99 15.64 -9.91
CA SER A 25 -36.22 14.81 -10.85
C SER A 25 -34.76 15.20 -10.85
N LEU A 26 -34.44 16.50 -10.86
CA LEU A 26 -33.06 16.99 -10.80
C LEU A 26 -32.39 16.60 -9.48
N LEU A 27 -33.11 16.74 -8.37
CA LEU A 27 -32.62 16.34 -7.05
C LEU A 27 -32.35 14.84 -7.00
N ALA A 28 -33.30 14.02 -7.46
CA ALA A 28 -33.13 12.56 -7.52
C ALA A 28 -31.92 12.14 -8.40
N CYS A 29 -31.77 12.78 -9.57
CA CYS A 29 -30.64 12.56 -10.45
C CYS A 29 -29.30 12.93 -9.78
N SER A 30 -29.27 14.05 -9.06
CA SER A 30 -28.08 14.47 -8.30
C SER A 30 -27.70 13.48 -7.19
N VAL A 31 -28.70 12.96 -6.45
CA VAL A 31 -28.46 11.96 -5.41
C VAL A 31 -27.97 10.64 -6.00
N VAL A 32 -28.59 10.18 -7.10
CA VAL A 32 -28.15 8.96 -7.80
C VAL A 32 -26.72 9.12 -8.32
N LEU A 33 -26.40 10.27 -8.92
CA LEU A 33 -25.05 10.55 -9.40
C LEU A 33 -24.03 10.54 -8.25
N LEU A 34 -24.39 11.13 -7.11
CA LEU A 34 -23.54 11.17 -5.92
C LEU A 34 -23.27 9.75 -5.39
N VAL A 35 -24.29 8.91 -5.29
CA VAL A 35 -24.16 7.52 -4.85
C VAL A 35 -23.29 6.72 -5.83
N LEU A 36 -23.48 6.89 -7.13
CA LEU A 36 -22.65 6.24 -8.15
C LEU A 36 -21.19 6.68 -8.07
N LEU A 37 -20.94 7.98 -7.86
CA LEU A 37 -19.59 8.50 -7.67
C LEU A 37 -18.96 7.94 -6.39
N MET A 38 -19.67 7.91 -5.27
CA MET A 38 -19.16 7.35 -4.01
C MET A 38 -18.82 5.86 -4.12
N ASN A 39 -19.63 5.09 -4.84
CA ASN A 39 -19.34 3.67 -5.05
C ASN A 39 -18.17 3.41 -6.00
N ASN A 40 -17.91 4.33 -6.91
CA ASN A 40 -16.88 4.16 -7.94
C ASN A 40 -15.55 4.86 -7.60
N THR A 41 -15.56 5.79 -6.65
CA THR A 41 -14.34 6.45 -6.15
C THR A 41 -13.75 5.65 -5.00
N LYS A 42 -12.47 5.31 -5.14
CA LYS A 42 -11.70 4.70 -4.05
C LYS A 42 -11.61 5.70 -2.90
N THR A 43 -12.21 5.39 -1.77
CA THR A 43 -12.14 6.19 -0.54
C THR A 43 -10.88 5.84 0.23
N SER A 44 -9.73 6.31 -0.24
CA SER A 44 -8.49 6.28 0.51
C SER A 44 -8.07 7.70 0.82
N LEU A 45 -7.68 7.95 2.08
CA LEU A 45 -7.20 9.27 2.51
C LEU A 45 -5.90 9.64 1.79
N VAL A 46 -5.09 8.64 1.48
CA VAL A 46 -3.86 8.75 0.69
C VAL A 46 -3.87 7.61 -0.32
N PRO A 47 -3.84 7.89 -1.62
CA PRO A 47 -3.71 6.84 -2.63
C PRO A 47 -2.36 6.13 -2.45
N ASP A 48 -2.37 4.80 -2.59
CA ASP A 48 -1.14 4.01 -2.59
C ASP A 48 -0.35 4.35 -3.86
N GLU A 49 0.68 5.17 -3.70
CA GLU A 49 1.58 5.51 -4.81
C GLU A 49 2.76 4.55 -4.85
N ASP A 50 3.16 4.20 -6.06
CA ASP A 50 4.36 3.40 -6.30
C ASP A 50 5.62 4.25 -6.09
N GLN A 51 6.22 4.15 -4.90
CA GLN A 51 7.47 4.84 -4.57
C GLN A 51 8.72 4.17 -5.17
N GLY A 52 8.56 3.05 -5.86
CA GLY A 52 9.66 2.29 -6.42
C GLY A 52 10.57 1.65 -5.36
N VAL A 53 10.06 1.42 -4.15
CA VAL A 53 10.79 0.76 -3.06
C VAL A 53 9.92 -0.33 -2.43
N ILE A 54 10.53 -1.48 -2.17
CA ILE A 54 9.89 -2.59 -1.46
C ILE A 54 10.78 -3.00 -0.29
N PHE A 55 10.20 -3.11 0.90
CA PHE A 55 10.85 -3.68 2.06
C PHE A 55 10.49 -5.16 2.18
N VAL A 56 11.47 -6.02 2.14
CA VAL A 56 11.31 -7.47 2.33
C VAL A 56 11.88 -7.81 3.69
N ASN A 57 11.01 -8.11 4.63
CA ASN A 57 11.37 -8.53 5.98
C ASN A 57 11.55 -10.06 5.99
N VAL A 58 12.68 -10.51 6.51
CA VAL A 58 13.05 -11.91 6.58
C VAL A 58 13.19 -12.28 8.06
N SER A 59 12.44 -13.29 8.50
CA SER A 59 12.50 -13.81 9.86
C SER A 59 12.86 -15.29 9.80
N THR A 60 13.99 -15.64 10.38
CA THR A 60 14.45 -17.02 10.56
C THR A 60 13.94 -17.60 11.89
N ALA A 61 14.15 -18.89 12.15
CA ALA A 61 13.76 -19.51 13.40
C ALA A 61 14.34 -18.77 14.61
N ALA A 62 13.56 -18.67 15.69
CA ALA A 62 13.99 -18.04 16.93
C ALA A 62 15.29 -18.67 17.45
N GLY A 63 16.25 -17.83 17.82
CA GLY A 63 17.59 -18.29 18.26
C GLY A 63 18.59 -18.57 17.15
N SER A 64 18.24 -18.30 15.88
CA SER A 64 19.20 -18.41 14.77
C SER A 64 20.33 -17.42 14.95
N SER A 65 21.55 -17.86 14.61
CA SER A 65 22.71 -16.97 14.61
C SER A 65 22.64 -15.98 13.44
N LEU A 66 23.25 -14.81 13.62
CA LEU A 66 23.32 -13.80 12.55
C LEU A 66 23.93 -14.35 11.28
N THR A 67 24.94 -15.23 11.39
CA THR A 67 25.59 -15.89 10.24
C THR A 67 24.60 -16.81 9.49
N THR A 68 23.71 -17.49 10.20
CA THR A 68 22.69 -18.36 9.58
C THR A 68 21.65 -17.51 8.86
N THR A 69 21.20 -16.44 9.49
CA THR A 69 20.26 -15.47 8.91
C THR A 69 20.86 -14.82 7.65
N ASP A 70 22.13 -14.44 7.70
CA ASP A 70 22.81 -13.83 6.56
C ASP A 70 22.92 -14.79 5.35
N LYS A 71 23.21 -16.08 5.58
CA LYS A 71 23.20 -17.11 4.52
C LYS A 71 21.82 -17.29 3.88
N VAL A 72 20.76 -17.25 4.68
CA VAL A 72 19.40 -17.34 4.16
C VAL A 72 19.06 -16.10 3.32
N MET A 73 19.42 -14.92 3.82
CA MET A 73 19.24 -13.66 3.10
C MET A 73 20.02 -13.62 1.78
N GLU A 74 21.23 -14.16 1.73
CA GLU A 74 22.03 -14.24 0.51
C GLU A 74 21.34 -15.15 -0.55
N ARG A 75 20.72 -16.25 -0.12
CA ARG A 75 19.92 -17.09 -1.03
C ARG A 75 18.69 -16.36 -1.58
N ILE A 76 18.02 -15.58 -0.74
CA ILE A 76 16.87 -14.77 -1.15
C ILE A 76 17.33 -13.68 -2.11
N GLU A 77 18.38 -12.96 -1.78
CA GLU A 77 18.98 -11.89 -2.60
C GLU A 77 19.32 -12.37 -4.01
N LYS A 78 20.01 -13.52 -4.14
CA LYS A 78 20.39 -14.10 -5.42
C LYS A 78 19.17 -14.37 -6.32
N ARG A 79 18.04 -14.79 -5.76
CA ARG A 79 16.81 -15.03 -6.51
C ARG A 79 16.09 -13.76 -6.90
N LEU A 80 16.15 -12.74 -6.01
CA LEU A 80 15.48 -11.48 -6.25
C LEU A 80 16.21 -10.61 -7.29
N ILE A 81 17.54 -10.67 -7.36
CA ILE A 81 18.33 -9.95 -8.37
C ILE A 81 17.94 -10.33 -9.81
N GLU A 82 17.39 -11.53 -10.02
CA GLU A 82 16.91 -11.96 -11.33
C GLU A 82 15.61 -11.28 -11.77
N ILE A 83 14.96 -10.47 -10.90
CA ILE A 83 13.75 -9.72 -11.24
C ILE A 83 14.15 -8.52 -12.11
N PRO A 84 13.67 -8.43 -13.37
CA PRO A 84 14.14 -7.43 -14.32
C PRO A 84 13.76 -5.99 -13.95
N GLN A 85 12.72 -5.80 -13.13
CA GLN A 85 12.25 -4.51 -12.65
C GLN A 85 13.12 -3.92 -11.53
N LEU A 86 14.00 -4.74 -10.91
CA LEU A 86 14.88 -4.29 -9.84
C LEU A 86 16.11 -3.56 -10.39
N LYS A 87 16.47 -2.46 -9.73
CA LYS A 87 17.69 -1.69 -9.98
C LYS A 87 18.79 -2.04 -8.98
N HIS A 88 18.43 -2.07 -7.70
CA HIS A 88 19.35 -2.37 -6.60
C HIS A 88 18.65 -3.18 -5.53
N VAL A 89 19.42 -4.06 -4.90
CA VAL A 89 19.04 -4.81 -3.69
C VAL A 89 20.05 -4.43 -2.60
N GLN A 90 19.55 -3.99 -1.46
CA GLN A 90 20.36 -3.68 -0.29
C GLN A 90 19.96 -4.63 0.85
N LYS A 91 20.94 -5.28 1.45
CA LYS A 91 20.75 -6.24 2.53
C LYS A 91 21.15 -5.61 3.86
N VAL A 92 20.28 -5.76 4.88
CA VAL A 92 20.52 -5.34 6.26
C VAL A 92 20.28 -6.55 7.16
N ALA A 93 21.34 -7.14 7.70
CA ALA A 93 21.25 -8.27 8.61
C ALA A 93 21.15 -7.79 10.08
N GLY A 94 20.40 -8.51 10.89
CA GLY A 94 20.22 -8.18 12.31
C GLY A 94 19.17 -7.13 12.61
N TYR A 95 18.39 -6.72 11.61
CA TYR A 95 17.32 -5.74 11.77
C TYR A 95 16.07 -6.19 10.98
N GLY A 96 14.94 -6.21 11.65
CA GLY A 96 13.62 -6.44 11.05
C GLY A 96 12.74 -5.22 11.25
N LEU A 97 12.00 -4.84 10.22
CA LEU A 97 11.15 -3.65 10.24
C LEU A 97 10.04 -3.75 11.32
N LEU A 98 9.49 -4.94 11.52
CA LEU A 98 8.42 -5.21 12.48
C LEU A 98 8.95 -5.66 13.85
N ALA A 99 10.02 -6.43 13.86
CA ALA A 99 10.54 -7.08 15.06
C ALA A 99 11.70 -6.30 15.74
N GLY A 100 12.23 -5.27 15.08
CA GLY A 100 13.35 -4.50 15.59
C GLY A 100 14.69 -5.23 15.44
N GLN A 101 15.60 -5.05 16.38
CA GLN A 101 16.95 -5.64 16.34
C GLN A 101 16.94 -7.07 16.88
N GLY A 102 17.62 -7.98 16.17
CA GLY A 102 17.80 -9.37 16.60
C GLY A 102 18.52 -10.21 15.57
N SER A 103 19.29 -11.21 16.01
CA SER A 103 20.09 -12.09 15.15
C SER A 103 19.25 -12.94 14.19
N SER A 104 17.99 -13.19 14.50
CA SER A 104 17.05 -13.98 13.68
C SER A 104 16.32 -13.14 12.64
N PHE A 105 16.58 -11.84 12.57
CA PHE A 105 15.89 -10.92 11.66
C PHE A 105 16.83 -10.33 10.62
N GLY A 106 16.26 -10.05 9.47
CA GLY A 106 16.93 -9.34 8.40
C GLY A 106 15.94 -8.62 7.50
N MET A 107 16.42 -7.64 6.78
CA MET A 107 15.63 -6.83 5.85
C MET A 107 16.38 -6.67 4.53
N LEU A 108 15.67 -6.84 3.43
CA LEU A 108 16.13 -6.48 2.10
C LEU A 108 15.34 -5.26 1.61
N ILE A 109 16.06 -4.26 1.15
CA ILE A 109 15.48 -3.07 0.55
C ILE A 109 15.66 -3.20 -0.96
N LEU A 110 14.56 -3.39 -1.66
CA LEU A 110 14.53 -3.52 -3.11
C LEU A 110 14.19 -2.16 -3.70
N LYS A 111 15.09 -1.63 -4.52
CA LYS A 111 14.83 -0.43 -5.29
C LYS A 111 14.52 -0.79 -6.72
N LEU A 112 13.33 -0.40 -7.19
CA LEU A 112 12.87 -0.59 -8.54
C LEU A 112 13.53 0.42 -9.51
N LYS A 113 13.50 0.11 -10.78
CA LYS A 113 13.89 1.03 -11.84
C LYS A 113 12.96 2.25 -11.86
N PRO A 114 13.38 3.37 -12.46
CA PRO A 114 12.52 4.53 -12.67
C PRO A 114 11.25 4.18 -13.48
N TRP A 115 10.20 4.94 -13.32
CA TRP A 115 8.90 4.74 -13.99
C TRP A 115 9.02 4.71 -15.52
N ASP A 116 9.93 5.52 -16.08
CA ASP A 116 10.20 5.56 -17.53
C ASP A 116 10.69 4.22 -18.09
N GLU A 117 11.33 3.40 -17.25
CA GLU A 117 11.87 2.08 -17.63
C GLU A 117 10.91 0.92 -17.32
N ARG A 118 9.73 1.20 -16.74
CA ARG A 118 8.71 0.19 -16.38
C ARG A 118 7.29 0.70 -16.65
N PRO A 119 6.95 0.94 -17.94
CA PRO A 119 5.66 1.52 -18.33
C PRO A 119 4.48 0.54 -18.28
N GLY A 120 4.70 -0.74 -18.03
CA GLY A 120 3.66 -1.77 -18.03
C GLY A 120 2.89 -1.84 -16.70
N ASP A 121 1.61 -2.17 -16.77
CA ASP A 121 0.80 -2.44 -15.57
C ASP A 121 1.33 -3.64 -14.75
N GLU A 122 2.07 -4.54 -15.40
CA GLU A 122 2.73 -5.69 -14.75
C GLU A 122 4.03 -5.30 -14.03
N ASP A 123 4.54 -4.08 -14.26
CA ASP A 123 5.77 -3.58 -13.69
C ASP A 123 5.56 -2.73 -12.43
N ASN A 124 4.31 -2.65 -11.94
CA ASN A 124 3.98 -1.91 -10.74
C ASN A 124 4.50 -2.64 -9.47
N VAL A 125 4.62 -1.90 -8.36
CA VAL A 125 5.12 -2.43 -7.08
C VAL A 125 4.36 -3.66 -6.62
N GLN A 126 3.05 -3.72 -6.80
CA GLN A 126 2.22 -4.84 -6.34
C GLN A 126 2.53 -6.13 -7.11
N SER A 127 2.74 -6.03 -8.43
CA SER A 127 3.15 -7.16 -9.26
C SER A 127 4.54 -7.67 -8.88
N VAL A 128 5.48 -6.75 -8.60
CA VAL A 128 6.82 -7.12 -8.14
C VAL A 128 6.77 -7.79 -6.76
N ILE A 129 5.93 -7.33 -5.83
CA ILE A 129 5.71 -8.02 -4.55
C ILE A 129 5.19 -9.45 -4.78
N GLY A 130 4.26 -9.64 -5.72
CA GLY A 130 3.81 -10.97 -6.13
C GLY A 130 4.95 -11.87 -6.64
N GLN A 131 5.86 -11.32 -7.45
CA GLN A 131 7.05 -12.03 -7.93
C GLN A 131 8.02 -12.38 -6.79
N VAL A 132 8.20 -11.48 -5.82
CA VAL A 132 9.01 -11.73 -4.61
C VAL A 132 8.46 -12.94 -3.86
N TYR A 133 7.15 -12.99 -3.60
CA TYR A 133 6.53 -14.14 -2.93
C TYR A 133 6.67 -15.43 -3.75
N ALA A 134 6.42 -15.37 -5.06
CA ALA A 134 6.55 -16.55 -5.93
C ALA A 134 7.97 -17.13 -5.93
N ARG A 135 9.01 -16.28 -5.94
CA ARG A 135 10.41 -16.70 -5.95
C ARG A 135 10.94 -17.13 -4.57
N THR A 136 10.25 -16.79 -3.51
CA THR A 136 10.65 -17.15 -2.12
C THR A 136 9.78 -18.23 -1.49
N ALA A 137 8.71 -18.66 -2.17
CA ALA A 137 7.73 -19.62 -1.65
C ALA A 137 8.31 -20.98 -1.23
N ASP A 138 9.39 -21.42 -1.86
CA ASP A 138 10.07 -22.68 -1.56
C ASP A 138 11.09 -22.57 -0.41
N ILE A 139 11.39 -21.38 0.08
CA ILE A 139 12.31 -21.15 1.20
C ILE A 139 11.54 -21.35 2.51
N LYS A 140 11.66 -22.56 3.07
CA LYS A 140 10.99 -22.96 4.32
C LYS A 140 11.77 -22.55 5.57
N ASP A 141 13.03 -22.16 5.42
CA ASP A 141 13.95 -21.82 6.52
C ASP A 141 13.70 -20.41 7.09
N ALA A 142 12.88 -19.63 6.41
CA ALA A 142 12.55 -18.26 6.85
C ALA A 142 11.13 -17.88 6.43
N SER A 143 10.52 -17.01 7.23
CA SER A 143 9.29 -16.31 6.85
C SER A 143 9.67 -15.01 6.13
N VAL A 144 9.13 -14.84 4.93
CA VAL A 144 9.38 -13.66 4.10
C VAL A 144 8.11 -12.82 4.01
N PHE A 145 8.22 -11.55 4.34
CA PHE A 145 7.12 -10.60 4.28
C PHE A 145 7.55 -9.35 3.51
N ALA A 146 6.92 -9.11 2.37
CA ALA A 146 7.22 -8.00 1.47
C ALA A 146 6.12 -6.93 1.53
N ILE A 147 6.51 -5.68 1.71
CA ILE A 147 5.59 -4.53 1.75
C ILE A 147 6.18 -3.34 0.99
N SER A 148 5.30 -2.52 0.42
CA SER A 148 5.64 -1.18 -0.04
C SER A 148 5.45 -0.19 1.11
N PRO A 149 6.39 0.73 1.36
CA PRO A 149 6.21 1.76 2.39
C PRO A 149 5.04 2.67 2.05
N GLY A 150 4.24 3.02 3.06
CA GLY A 150 3.20 4.04 2.91
C GLY A 150 3.81 5.44 2.70
N MET A 151 3.07 6.32 2.03
CA MET A 151 3.54 7.69 1.71
C MET A 151 3.84 8.54 2.94
N ILE A 152 3.16 8.30 4.05
CA ILE A 152 3.31 9.12 5.25
C ILE A 152 4.01 8.32 6.34
N PRO A 153 5.26 8.66 6.72
CA PRO A 153 5.94 8.02 7.83
C PRO A 153 5.14 8.18 9.13
N GLY A 154 4.87 7.07 9.83
CA GLY A 154 4.13 7.08 11.09
C GLY A 154 2.61 6.86 10.97
N TYR A 155 2.07 6.79 9.76
CA TYR A 155 0.65 6.45 9.54
C TYR A 155 0.51 4.99 9.09
N GLY A 156 0.90 4.05 9.94
CA GLY A 156 0.75 2.61 9.69
C GLY A 156 1.43 2.10 8.40
N MET A 157 1.65 0.81 8.31
CA MET A 157 2.22 0.17 7.12
C MET A 157 1.15 -0.23 6.08
N GLY A 158 0.10 0.56 5.94
CA GLY A 158 -1.03 0.30 5.06
C GLY A 158 -2.37 0.57 5.76
N ASN A 159 -3.48 0.35 5.07
CA ASN A 159 -4.84 0.49 5.60
C ASN A 159 -5.20 -0.67 6.56
N ALA A 160 -4.30 -1.03 7.47
CA ALA A 160 -4.48 -2.13 8.42
C ALA A 160 -4.73 -1.62 9.83
N LEU A 161 -5.54 -2.36 10.58
CA LEU A 161 -5.72 -2.16 12.01
C LEU A 161 -4.50 -2.77 12.74
N GLU A 162 -3.72 -1.94 13.41
CA GLU A 162 -2.61 -2.38 14.24
C GLU A 162 -3.12 -2.57 15.69
N LEU A 163 -3.01 -3.77 16.20
CA LEU A 163 -3.48 -4.14 17.53
C LEU A 163 -2.30 -4.63 18.36
N HIS A 164 -1.86 -3.81 19.32
CA HIS A 164 -0.82 -4.17 20.27
C HIS A 164 -1.45 -4.85 21.49
N MET A 165 -1.21 -6.16 21.64
CA MET A 165 -1.55 -6.89 22.86
C MET A 165 -0.35 -6.92 23.79
N GLN A 166 -0.50 -6.35 24.96
CA GLN A 166 0.50 -6.39 26.03
C GLN A 166 -0.02 -7.20 27.20
N ASP A 167 0.65 -8.30 27.51
CA ASP A 167 0.40 -9.02 28.77
C ASP A 167 1.02 -8.26 29.94
N LYS A 168 0.17 -7.72 30.81
CA LYS A 168 0.59 -7.01 32.02
C LYS A 168 0.79 -7.94 33.23
N MET A 169 0.43 -9.22 33.14
CA MET A 169 0.45 -10.15 34.27
C MET A 169 1.70 -11.03 34.30
N GLY A 170 2.60 -10.95 33.31
CA GLY A 170 3.86 -11.69 33.29
C GLY A 170 3.67 -13.23 33.32
N GLY A 171 2.56 -13.71 32.78
CA GLY A 171 2.28 -15.13 32.69
C GLY A 171 3.24 -15.80 31.71
N ASP A 172 3.83 -16.92 32.10
CA ASP A 172 4.63 -17.78 31.25
C ASP A 172 3.80 -18.20 30.02
N MET A 173 4.26 -17.81 28.84
CA MET A 173 3.74 -18.34 27.58
C MET A 173 4.34 -19.74 27.37
N ASN A 174 3.65 -20.77 27.84
CA ASN A 174 3.86 -22.17 27.47
C ASN A 174 3.05 -22.49 26.21
#